data_74213489ca7ccf6e2d03502aaaa718e9
#
_entry.id   74213489ca7ccf6e2d03502aaaa718e9
#
_cell.length_a   1.000
_cell.length_b   1.000
_cell.length_c   1.000
_cell.angle_alpha   90.00
_cell.angle_beta   90.00
_cell.angle_gamma   90.00
#
_symmetry.space_group_name_H-M   'P 1'
#
loop_
_entity.id
_entity.type
_entity.pdbx_description
1 polymer ?
#
loop_
_entity_poly.entity_id
_entity_poly.type
_entity_poly.pdbx_seq_one_letter_code
_entity_poly.pdbx_strand_id
1 'polypeptide(L)'
;MGGGDTAQIVGYPVRMTKRRVSIFPLTGAILFPGMQLPLHIFEPRYRALVGDSLARDRMIGMVQPKGPGNNAPLFEIGCLGRIGDVEAMDDGRYNVILEGLQRFAILRELDVTTEFRQVEAELWEEDEAGDALSIAERASLEIESRRFADSQGYAVDWKAVGQLDDYSLVNAIAQIAPFDYAAKQALLEARGLSMRADLIVQLMQFFGRHDGSEDRVTLQ
;
A
#
# COMPACT_ATOMS: atom_id res chain seq x y z
N MET A 1 31.45 7.56 -46.29
CA MET A 1 31.54 6.40 -45.39
C MET A 1 31.19 6.88 -43.99
N GLY A 2 29.93 6.71 -43.64
CA GLY A 2 29.39 7.15 -42.35
C GLY A 2 29.14 5.95 -41.47
N GLY A 3 29.91 5.83 -40.39
CA GLY A 3 29.63 4.89 -39.34
C GLY A 3 28.66 5.54 -38.36
N GLY A 4 27.40 5.08 -38.36
CA GLY A 4 26.43 5.45 -37.36
C GLY A 4 26.71 4.69 -36.06
N ASP A 5 27.01 5.46 -35.02
CA ASP A 5 27.18 4.97 -33.66
C ASP A 5 25.79 4.76 -33.05
N THR A 6 25.35 3.52 -33.03
CA THR A 6 24.08 3.13 -32.40
C THR A 6 24.41 2.89 -30.95
N ALA A 7 24.13 3.88 -30.08
CA ALA A 7 24.18 3.72 -28.64
C ALA A 7 23.14 2.65 -28.23
N GLN A 8 23.60 1.44 -27.97
CA GLN A 8 22.82 0.41 -27.30
C GLN A 8 22.68 0.82 -25.83
N ILE A 9 21.49 1.27 -25.47
CA ILE A 9 21.06 1.35 -24.07
C ILE A 9 20.94 -0.12 -23.61
N VAL A 10 21.89 -0.54 -22.79
CA VAL A 10 21.86 -1.86 -22.13
C VAL A 10 20.79 -1.78 -21.04
N GLY A 11 19.54 -2.03 -21.42
CA GLY A 11 18.48 -2.32 -20.48
C GLY A 11 18.71 -3.73 -19.93
N TYR A 12 19.09 -3.83 -18.65
CA TYR A 12 19.01 -5.10 -17.94
C TYR A 12 17.57 -5.56 -17.99
N PRO A 13 17.27 -6.84 -18.33
CA PRO A 13 15.91 -7.34 -18.26
C PRO A 13 15.49 -7.35 -16.80
N VAL A 14 14.54 -6.50 -16.44
CA VAL A 14 13.84 -6.56 -15.16
C VAL A 14 13.31 -7.97 -15.02
N ARG A 15 13.81 -8.71 -14.06
CA ARG A 15 13.47 -10.12 -13.87
C ARG A 15 12.11 -10.18 -13.17
N MET A 16 11.06 -10.08 -13.97
CA MET A 16 9.69 -10.17 -13.52
C MET A 16 9.41 -11.57 -12.99
N THR A 17 9.25 -11.71 -11.70
CA THR A 17 9.00 -13.01 -11.06
C THR A 17 7.52 -13.25 -10.94
N LYS A 18 6.99 -14.17 -11.75
CA LYS A 18 5.61 -14.64 -11.61
C LYS A 18 5.47 -15.56 -10.41
N ARG A 19 4.41 -15.34 -9.65
CA ARG A 19 4.13 -16.11 -8.44
C ARG A 19 2.64 -16.32 -8.26
N ARG A 20 2.26 -17.48 -7.68
CA ARG A 20 0.94 -17.70 -7.10
C ARG A 20 0.88 -17.02 -5.74
N VAL A 21 -0.14 -16.21 -5.54
CA VAL A 21 -0.35 -15.45 -4.30
C VAL A 21 -1.76 -15.72 -3.78
N SER A 22 -1.85 -16.18 -2.53
CA SER A 22 -3.11 -16.23 -1.79
C SER A 22 -3.48 -14.82 -1.35
N ILE A 23 -4.69 -14.35 -1.65
CA ILE A 23 -5.05 -12.95 -1.47
C ILE A 23 -6.11 -12.74 -0.41
N PHE A 24 -5.99 -11.61 0.26
CA PHE A 24 -6.96 -11.08 1.21
C PHE A 24 -7.59 -9.80 0.66
N PRO A 25 -8.73 -9.90 -0.06
CA PRO A 25 -9.49 -8.73 -0.48
C PRO A 25 -10.14 -8.06 0.73
N LEU A 26 -9.73 -6.84 1.05
CA LEU A 26 -10.27 -6.08 2.18
C LEU A 26 -10.47 -4.62 1.79
N THR A 27 -11.73 -4.15 1.90
CA THR A 27 -12.08 -2.75 1.63
C THR A 27 -11.56 -1.86 2.76
N GLY A 28 -10.89 -0.78 2.40
CA GLY A 28 -10.46 0.26 3.34
C GLY A 28 -9.16 -0.04 4.09
N ALA A 29 -8.64 -1.27 4.02
CA ALA A 29 -7.33 -1.59 4.55
C ALA A 29 -6.33 -1.76 3.39
N ILE A 30 -5.23 -1.04 3.48
CA ILE A 30 -4.17 -1.08 2.48
C ILE A 30 -2.82 -1.31 3.18
N LEU A 31 -1.95 -2.03 2.51
CA LEU A 31 -0.60 -2.31 2.98
C LEU A 31 0.40 -1.70 2.01
N PHE A 32 1.35 -0.94 2.52
CA PHE A 32 2.48 -0.45 1.75
C PHE A 32 3.76 -1.21 2.11
N PRO A 33 4.70 -1.34 1.19
CA PRO A 33 6.01 -1.93 1.48
C PRO A 33 6.71 -1.21 2.64
N GLY A 34 7.35 -1.98 3.52
CA GLY A 34 8.00 -1.48 4.73
C GLY A 34 7.04 -1.13 5.89
N MET A 35 5.72 -1.20 5.68
CA MET A 35 4.73 -0.86 6.68
C MET A 35 4.12 -2.10 7.34
N GLN A 36 3.55 -1.92 8.53
CA GLN A 36 2.82 -2.96 9.25
C GLN A 36 1.32 -2.71 9.23
N LEU A 37 0.55 -3.78 9.12
CA LEU A 37 -0.91 -3.74 9.15
C LEU A 37 -1.42 -4.77 10.16
N PRO A 38 -1.97 -4.34 11.31
CA PRO A 38 -2.63 -5.24 12.25
C PRO A 38 -4.00 -5.62 11.73
N LEU A 39 -4.33 -6.91 11.78
CA LEU A 39 -5.59 -7.48 11.32
C LEU A 39 -6.19 -8.40 12.36
N HIS A 40 -7.50 -8.30 12.56
CA HIS A 40 -8.30 -9.25 13.33
C HIS A 40 -9.06 -10.17 12.38
N ILE A 41 -8.72 -11.45 12.38
CA ILE A 41 -9.20 -12.44 11.41
C ILE A 41 -10.27 -13.32 12.06
N PHE A 42 -11.53 -13.16 11.64
CA PHE A 42 -12.67 -13.87 12.19
C PHE A 42 -13.48 -14.66 11.14
N GLU A 43 -13.51 -14.20 9.87
CA GLU A 43 -14.23 -14.88 8.81
C GLU A 43 -13.60 -16.25 8.49
N PRO A 44 -14.40 -17.34 8.32
CA PRO A 44 -13.89 -18.69 8.08
C PRO A 44 -12.88 -18.77 6.92
N ARG A 45 -13.20 -18.16 5.78
CA ARG A 45 -12.30 -18.13 4.59
C ARG A 45 -10.95 -17.50 4.87
N TYR A 46 -10.89 -16.46 5.70
CA TYR A 46 -9.63 -15.80 6.04
C TYR A 46 -8.89 -16.50 7.18
N ARG A 47 -9.62 -17.21 8.05
CA ARG A 47 -8.99 -18.14 8.99
C ARG A 47 -8.28 -19.28 8.25
N ALA A 48 -8.95 -19.83 7.21
CA ALA A 48 -8.34 -20.83 6.32
C ALA A 48 -7.12 -20.27 5.58
N LEU A 49 -7.20 -19.03 5.07
CA LEU A 49 -6.08 -18.33 4.42
C LEU A 49 -4.87 -18.20 5.36
N VAL A 50 -5.08 -17.71 6.59
CA VAL A 50 -4.00 -17.56 7.57
C VAL A 50 -3.40 -18.92 7.91
N GLY A 51 -4.23 -19.93 8.18
CA GLY A 51 -3.76 -21.29 8.49
C GLY A 51 -2.92 -21.90 7.36
N ASP A 52 -3.38 -21.77 6.10
CA ASP A 52 -2.63 -22.24 4.92
C ASP A 52 -1.31 -21.47 4.77
N SER A 53 -1.33 -20.15 4.94
CA SER A 53 -0.12 -19.32 4.83
C SER A 53 0.91 -19.64 5.92
N LEU A 54 0.47 -19.85 7.16
CA LEU A 54 1.36 -20.24 8.27
C LEU A 54 2.02 -21.60 8.03
N ALA A 55 1.34 -22.53 7.38
CA ALA A 55 1.87 -23.84 7.04
C ALA A 55 2.85 -23.83 5.84
N ARG A 56 2.95 -22.72 5.11
CA ARG A 56 3.79 -22.57 3.91
C ARG A 56 4.87 -21.51 4.10
N ASP A 57 4.68 -20.38 3.46
CA ASP A 57 5.69 -19.32 3.33
C ASP A 57 5.36 -18.07 4.13
N ARG A 58 4.22 -18.08 4.87
CA ARG A 58 3.70 -16.96 5.67
C ARG A 58 3.34 -15.72 4.85
N MET A 59 3.07 -15.86 3.55
CA MET A 59 2.79 -14.75 2.66
C MET A 59 1.30 -14.63 2.35
N ILE A 60 0.81 -13.38 2.37
CA ILE A 60 -0.56 -13.00 1.99
C ILE A 60 -0.49 -11.75 1.12
N GLY A 61 -1.22 -11.73 0.02
CA GLY A 61 -1.39 -10.55 -0.83
C GLY A 61 -2.57 -9.71 -0.37
N MET A 62 -2.34 -8.48 0.09
CA MET A 62 -3.40 -7.51 0.36
C MET A 62 -3.82 -6.83 -0.93
N VAL A 63 -5.12 -6.85 -1.23
CA VAL A 63 -5.70 -6.19 -2.41
C VAL A 63 -7.02 -5.51 -2.05
N GLN A 64 -7.37 -4.46 -2.76
CA GLN A 64 -8.66 -3.82 -2.62
C GLN A 64 -9.68 -4.37 -3.63
N PRO A 65 -10.93 -4.66 -3.21
CA PRO A 65 -12.02 -4.94 -4.12
C PRO A 65 -12.58 -3.63 -4.69
N LYS A 66 -13.03 -3.65 -5.95
CA LYS A 66 -13.67 -2.50 -6.64
C LYS A 66 -15.15 -2.30 -6.27
N GLY A 67 -15.66 -3.09 -5.32
CA GLY A 67 -17.05 -3.02 -4.88
C GLY A 67 -17.36 -4.04 -3.79
N PRO A 68 -18.62 -4.10 -3.34
CA PRO A 68 -19.05 -5.00 -2.29
C PRO A 68 -19.16 -6.46 -2.78
N GLY A 69 -19.05 -7.39 -1.82
CA GLY A 69 -19.27 -8.83 -2.05
C GLY A 69 -17.98 -9.62 -2.25
N ASN A 70 -18.11 -10.94 -2.01
CA ASN A 70 -16.96 -11.85 -1.96
C ASN A 70 -16.26 -12.05 -3.31
N ASN A 71 -17.00 -11.86 -4.40
CA ASN A 71 -16.52 -12.02 -5.78
C ASN A 71 -16.36 -10.68 -6.51
N ALA A 72 -16.30 -9.57 -5.76
CA ALA A 72 -16.10 -8.27 -6.37
C ALA A 72 -14.81 -8.26 -7.22
N PRO A 73 -14.80 -7.57 -8.37
CA PRO A 73 -13.58 -7.33 -9.12
C PRO A 73 -12.50 -6.68 -8.25
N LEU A 74 -11.25 -6.98 -8.51
CA LEU A 74 -10.12 -6.47 -7.74
C LEU A 74 -9.44 -5.30 -8.45
N PHE A 75 -8.82 -4.42 -7.68
CA PHE A 75 -7.77 -3.58 -8.23
C PHE A 75 -6.58 -4.45 -8.64
N GLU A 76 -5.88 -4.02 -9.68
CA GLU A 76 -4.81 -4.85 -10.26
C GLU A 76 -3.55 -4.85 -9.41
N ILE A 77 -3.31 -3.78 -8.66
CA ILE A 77 -2.12 -3.63 -7.84
C ILE A 77 -2.45 -3.90 -6.38
N GLY A 78 -1.67 -4.78 -5.78
CA GLY A 78 -1.71 -5.10 -4.35
C GLY A 78 -0.32 -5.06 -3.72
N CYS A 79 -0.25 -5.36 -2.42
CA CYS A 79 1.00 -5.50 -1.69
C CYS A 79 1.11 -6.89 -1.06
N LEU A 80 2.22 -7.56 -1.31
CA LEU A 80 2.57 -8.82 -0.67
C LEU A 80 3.06 -8.53 0.75
N GLY A 81 2.41 -9.13 1.72
CA GLY A 81 2.79 -9.05 3.12
C GLY A 81 3.23 -10.39 3.66
N ARG A 82 4.15 -10.35 4.63
CA ARG A 82 4.55 -11.50 5.43
C ARG A 82 3.83 -11.44 6.78
N ILE A 83 3.30 -12.57 7.23
CA ILE A 83 2.79 -12.69 8.60
C ILE A 83 3.99 -12.66 9.55
N GLY A 84 4.16 -11.55 10.27
CA GLY A 84 5.11 -11.38 11.35
C GLY A 84 4.59 -12.04 12.63
N ASP A 85 3.99 -11.24 13.51
CA ASP A 85 3.38 -11.73 14.74
C ASP A 85 2.01 -12.35 14.48
N VAL A 86 1.72 -13.42 15.21
CA VAL A 86 0.42 -14.10 15.17
C VAL A 86 0.02 -14.55 16.58
N GLU A 87 -1.20 -14.23 16.96
CA GLU A 87 -1.86 -14.73 18.14
C GLU A 87 -3.09 -15.54 17.71
N ALA A 88 -3.08 -16.84 18.01
CA ALA A 88 -4.24 -17.70 17.81
C ALA A 88 -5.12 -17.66 19.04
N MET A 89 -6.43 -17.41 18.84
CA MET A 89 -7.41 -17.36 19.89
C MET A 89 -8.12 -18.72 20.04
N ASP A 90 -8.63 -19.03 21.23
CA ASP A 90 -9.30 -20.31 21.55
C ASP A 90 -10.51 -20.60 20.66
N ASP A 91 -11.18 -19.59 20.15
CA ASP A 91 -12.32 -19.70 19.22
C ASP A 91 -11.91 -19.83 17.75
N GLY A 92 -10.61 -19.92 17.49
CA GLY A 92 -10.02 -20.11 16.16
C GLY A 92 -9.89 -18.83 15.34
N ARG A 93 -10.10 -17.65 15.93
CA ARG A 93 -9.74 -16.35 15.34
C ARG A 93 -8.24 -16.12 15.46
N TYR A 94 -7.73 -15.17 14.69
CA TYR A 94 -6.33 -14.75 14.77
C TYR A 94 -6.23 -13.22 14.87
N ASN A 95 -5.29 -12.75 15.69
CA ASN A 95 -4.71 -11.43 15.53
C ASN A 95 -3.38 -11.61 14.80
N VAL A 96 -3.19 -10.92 13.69
CA VAL A 96 -1.95 -11.00 12.91
C VAL A 96 -1.43 -9.61 12.58
N ILE A 97 -0.11 -9.49 12.49
CA ILE A 97 0.55 -8.31 11.95
C ILE A 97 1.15 -8.72 10.61
N LEU A 98 0.67 -8.08 9.52
CA LEU A 98 1.28 -8.22 8.21
C LEU A 98 2.37 -7.16 8.04
N GLU A 99 3.55 -7.59 7.63
CA GLU A 99 4.66 -6.74 7.24
C GLU A 99 4.71 -6.63 5.72
N GLY A 100 4.51 -5.44 5.17
CA GLY A 100 4.54 -5.19 3.74
C GLY A 100 5.94 -5.41 3.17
N LEU A 101 6.02 -6.18 2.10
CA LEU A 101 7.31 -6.51 1.48
C LEU A 101 7.48 -5.77 0.14
N GLN A 102 6.57 -6.03 -0.80
CA GLN A 102 6.66 -5.48 -2.15
C GLN A 102 5.29 -5.47 -2.83
N ARG A 103 5.14 -4.61 -3.81
CA ARG A 103 3.93 -4.54 -4.63
C ARG A 103 3.90 -5.69 -5.63
N PHE A 104 2.70 -6.01 -6.09
CA PHE A 104 2.50 -6.96 -7.18
C PHE A 104 1.37 -6.51 -8.08
N ALA A 105 1.42 -6.93 -9.35
CA ALA A 105 0.34 -6.80 -10.30
C ALA A 105 -0.37 -8.15 -10.48
N ILE A 106 -1.69 -8.15 -10.41
CA ILE A 106 -2.51 -9.33 -10.71
C ILE A 106 -2.52 -9.56 -12.22
N LEU A 107 -2.07 -10.72 -12.65
CA LEU A 107 -2.14 -11.13 -14.05
C LEU A 107 -3.48 -11.81 -14.37
N ARG A 108 -3.93 -12.67 -13.47
CA ARG A 108 -5.24 -13.35 -13.53
C ARG A 108 -5.61 -13.98 -12.20
N GLU A 109 -6.88 -14.13 -11.97
CA GLU A 109 -7.39 -14.94 -10.87
C GLU A 109 -7.32 -16.43 -11.23
N LEU A 110 -7.03 -17.26 -10.24
CA LEU A 110 -6.92 -18.71 -10.39
C LEU A 110 -8.23 -19.38 -9.98
N ASP A 111 -8.66 -20.36 -10.77
CA ASP A 111 -9.72 -21.26 -10.38
C ASP A 111 -9.16 -22.27 -9.35
N VAL A 112 -9.65 -22.19 -8.11
CA VAL A 112 -9.11 -22.93 -6.97
C VAL A 112 -10.24 -23.50 -6.12
N THR A 113 -9.96 -24.59 -5.41
CA THR A 113 -10.91 -25.24 -4.48
C THR A 113 -10.79 -24.73 -3.04
N THR A 114 -9.86 -23.82 -2.76
CA THR A 114 -9.70 -23.19 -1.43
C THR A 114 -10.86 -22.25 -1.13
N GLU A 115 -11.17 -22.04 0.16
CA GLU A 115 -12.19 -21.09 0.60
C GLU A 115 -11.82 -19.62 0.33
N PHE A 116 -10.53 -19.35 0.03
CA PHE A 116 -9.98 -18.05 -0.25
C PHE A 116 -9.48 -17.95 -1.69
N ARG A 117 -9.48 -16.72 -2.20
CA ARG A 117 -9.09 -16.40 -3.57
C ARG A 117 -7.56 -16.46 -3.74
N GLN A 118 -7.12 -16.81 -4.94
CA GLN A 118 -5.71 -16.86 -5.30
C GLN A 118 -5.52 -16.27 -6.71
N VAL A 119 -4.37 -15.66 -6.92
CA VAL A 119 -4.01 -15.04 -8.19
C VAL A 119 -2.65 -15.51 -8.68
N GLU A 120 -2.45 -15.48 -9.98
CA GLU A 120 -1.13 -15.40 -10.56
C GLU A 120 -0.74 -13.94 -10.62
N ALA A 121 0.35 -13.58 -9.99
CA ALA A 121 0.80 -12.21 -9.84
C ALA A 121 2.23 -12.06 -10.34
N GLU A 122 2.54 -10.87 -10.81
CA GLU A 122 3.88 -10.40 -11.13
C GLU A 122 4.38 -9.51 -10.01
N LEU A 123 5.48 -9.91 -9.37
CA LEU A 123 6.07 -9.13 -8.29
C LEU A 123 6.85 -7.96 -8.89
N TRP A 124 6.63 -6.75 -8.37
CA TRP A 124 7.41 -5.60 -8.73
C TRP A 124 8.71 -5.60 -7.96
N GLU A 125 9.83 -5.45 -8.64
CA GLU A 125 11.07 -5.12 -7.96
C GLU A 125 10.91 -3.72 -7.37
N GLU A 126 11.09 -3.63 -6.05
CA GLU A 126 11.02 -2.35 -5.34
C GLU A 126 12.36 -1.64 -5.54
N ASP A 127 12.52 -0.99 -6.70
CA ASP A 127 13.68 -0.13 -6.96
C ASP A 127 13.72 1.10 -6.05
N GLU A 128 12.59 1.35 -5.37
CA GLU A 128 12.37 2.57 -4.60
C GLU A 128 13.05 2.57 -3.22
N ALA A 129 13.45 1.41 -2.68
CA ALA A 129 14.05 1.34 -1.34
C ALA A 129 15.40 2.07 -1.22
N GLY A 130 16.04 2.37 -2.34
CA GLY A 130 17.26 3.17 -2.44
C GLY A 130 17.02 4.57 -3.03
N ASP A 131 15.80 4.89 -3.45
CA ASP A 131 15.44 6.18 -3.99
C ASP A 131 15.40 7.24 -2.88
N ALA A 132 15.92 8.40 -3.18
CA ALA A 132 15.86 9.56 -2.31
C ALA A 132 15.06 10.69 -2.99
N LEU A 133 14.28 11.40 -2.20
CA LEU A 133 13.65 12.63 -2.64
C LEU A 133 14.70 13.71 -2.80
N SER A 134 14.51 14.62 -3.73
CA SER A 134 15.28 15.86 -3.72
C SER A 134 14.98 16.65 -2.43
N ILE A 135 15.90 17.53 -2.04
CA ILE A 135 15.70 18.38 -0.86
C ILE A 135 14.40 19.17 -0.96
N ALA A 136 14.03 19.61 -2.16
CA ALA A 136 12.80 20.37 -2.39
C ALA A 136 11.53 19.50 -2.23
N GLU A 137 11.52 18.27 -2.76
CA GLU A 137 10.40 17.33 -2.61
C GLU A 137 10.21 16.95 -1.15
N ARG A 138 11.28 16.60 -0.45
CA ARG A 138 11.24 16.29 0.99
C ARG A 138 10.69 17.44 1.81
N ALA A 139 11.19 18.65 1.59
CA ALA A 139 10.72 19.85 2.28
C ALA A 139 9.24 20.15 1.99
N SER A 140 8.81 20.01 0.74
CA SER A 140 7.40 20.18 0.34
C SER A 140 6.50 19.18 1.05
N LEU A 141 6.88 17.90 1.06
CA LEU A 141 6.14 16.85 1.74
C LEU A 141 6.01 17.13 3.25
N GLU A 142 7.10 17.49 3.92
CA GLU A 142 7.07 17.78 5.35
C GLU A 142 6.22 19.01 5.70
N ILE A 143 6.30 20.08 4.90
CA ILE A 143 5.52 21.32 5.10
C ILE A 143 4.03 21.01 4.96
N GLU A 144 3.62 20.34 3.88
CA GLU A 144 2.21 20.03 3.65
C GLU A 144 1.69 19.00 4.66
N SER A 145 2.52 18.04 5.09
CA SER A 145 2.14 17.07 6.14
C SER A 145 1.89 17.77 7.47
N ARG A 146 2.71 18.74 7.87
CA ARG A 146 2.47 19.56 9.08
C ARG A 146 1.17 20.33 8.97
N ARG A 147 1.01 21.07 7.87
CA ARG A 147 -0.21 21.84 7.63
C ARG A 147 -1.46 21.00 7.65
N PHE A 148 -1.43 19.83 7.01
CA PHE A 148 -2.54 18.89 6.99
C PHE A 148 -2.83 18.34 8.39
N ALA A 149 -1.82 17.88 9.12
CA ALA A 149 -1.98 17.37 10.49
C ALA A 149 -2.58 18.44 11.43
N ASP A 150 -2.10 19.68 11.35
CA ASP A 150 -2.61 20.80 12.13
C ASP A 150 -4.08 21.11 11.80
N SER A 151 -4.45 21.06 10.50
CA SER A 151 -5.84 21.29 10.07
C SER A 151 -6.80 20.20 10.55
N GLN A 152 -6.32 18.97 10.69
CA GLN A 152 -7.08 17.82 11.16
C GLN A 152 -7.01 17.63 12.68
N GLY A 153 -6.25 18.46 13.40
CA GLY A 153 -6.08 18.36 14.85
C GLY A 153 -5.24 17.15 15.31
N TYR A 154 -4.38 16.62 14.44
CA TYR A 154 -3.52 15.49 14.81
C TYR A 154 -2.28 15.94 15.58
N ALA A 155 -1.99 15.26 16.67
CA ALA A 155 -0.73 15.40 17.38
C ALA A 155 0.32 14.47 16.76
N VAL A 156 1.38 15.04 16.17
CA VAL A 156 2.44 14.29 15.49
C VAL A 156 3.79 14.59 16.12
N ASP A 157 4.56 13.55 16.40
CA ASP A 157 5.97 13.71 16.81
C ASP A 157 6.86 14.00 15.58
N TRP A 158 6.96 15.28 15.23
CA TRP A 158 7.76 15.72 14.09
C TRP A 158 9.26 15.47 14.26
N LYS A 159 9.74 15.25 15.47
CA LYS A 159 11.13 14.88 15.70
C LYS A 159 11.36 13.42 15.26
N ALA A 160 10.45 12.53 15.60
CA ALA A 160 10.49 11.15 15.14
C ALA A 160 10.32 11.07 13.62
N VAL A 161 9.37 11.83 13.04
CA VAL A 161 9.17 11.92 11.58
C VAL A 161 10.44 12.36 10.86
N GLY A 162 11.17 13.34 11.39
CA GLY A 162 12.43 13.82 10.80
C GLY A 162 13.59 12.81 10.83
N GLN A 163 13.45 11.68 11.56
CA GLN A 163 14.43 10.59 11.58
C GLN A 163 14.17 9.51 10.52
N LEU A 164 13.00 9.52 9.89
CA LEU A 164 12.66 8.56 8.86
C LEU A 164 13.43 8.87 7.56
N ASP A 165 13.92 7.82 6.91
CA ASP A 165 14.35 7.92 5.52
C ASP A 165 13.15 8.25 4.61
N ASP A 166 13.44 8.67 3.38
CA ASP A 166 12.40 9.14 2.46
C ASP A 166 11.39 8.05 2.11
N TYR A 167 11.87 6.83 1.91
CA TYR A 167 11.01 5.69 1.59
C TYR A 167 10.04 5.37 2.73
N SER A 168 10.55 5.29 3.95
CA SER A 168 9.74 5.05 5.14
C SER A 168 8.76 6.18 5.40
N LEU A 169 9.18 7.44 5.21
CA LEU A 169 8.31 8.60 5.40
C LEU A 169 7.14 8.59 4.41
N VAL A 170 7.42 8.45 3.12
CA VAL A 170 6.39 8.48 2.07
C VAL A 170 5.38 7.34 2.26
N ASN A 171 5.84 6.11 2.52
CA ASN A 171 4.96 4.97 2.71
C ASN A 171 4.16 5.05 4.03
N ALA A 172 4.77 5.56 5.11
CA ALA A 172 4.05 5.78 6.36
C ALA A 172 2.91 6.79 6.18
N ILE A 173 3.17 7.93 5.54
CA ILE A 173 2.14 8.94 5.26
C ILE A 173 1.04 8.33 4.37
N ALA A 174 1.40 7.63 3.29
CA ALA A 174 0.44 7.00 2.39
C ALA A 174 -0.49 6.02 3.11
N GLN A 175 0.03 5.27 4.08
CA GLN A 175 -0.76 4.30 4.84
C GLN A 175 -1.62 4.96 5.94
N ILE A 176 -1.06 5.92 6.69
CA ILE A 176 -1.67 6.46 7.91
C ILE A 176 -2.65 7.59 7.60
N ALA A 177 -2.34 8.45 6.61
CA ALA A 177 -3.17 9.61 6.31
C ALA A 177 -4.64 9.20 6.06
N PRO A 178 -5.62 9.99 6.53
CA PRO A 178 -7.04 9.65 6.45
C PRO A 178 -7.63 9.90 5.06
N PHE A 179 -6.89 9.51 4.04
CA PHE A 179 -7.39 9.51 2.67
C PHE A 179 -8.42 8.40 2.46
N ASP A 180 -9.35 8.61 1.55
CA ASP A 180 -10.25 7.56 1.16
C ASP A 180 -9.49 6.39 0.47
N TYR A 181 -10.18 5.25 0.32
CA TYR A 181 -9.54 4.05 -0.22
C TYR A 181 -9.16 4.18 -1.70
N ALA A 182 -9.83 5.04 -2.47
CA ALA A 182 -9.48 5.29 -3.87
C ALA A 182 -8.18 6.08 -3.98
N ALA A 183 -8.01 7.12 -3.15
CA ALA A 183 -6.78 7.88 -3.04
C ALA A 183 -5.61 7.00 -2.56
N LYS A 184 -5.83 6.16 -1.54
CA LYS A 184 -4.82 5.21 -1.06
C LYS A 184 -4.43 4.19 -2.12
N GLN A 185 -5.39 3.72 -2.93
CA GLN A 185 -5.10 2.83 -4.05
C GLN A 185 -4.24 3.53 -5.11
N ALA A 186 -4.56 4.77 -5.46
CA ALA A 186 -3.76 5.57 -6.38
C ALA A 186 -2.32 5.76 -5.88
N LEU A 187 -2.13 5.96 -4.55
CA LEU A 187 -0.80 6.02 -3.94
C LEU A 187 -0.04 4.68 -4.04
N LEU A 188 -0.74 3.55 -3.87
CA LEU A 188 -0.12 2.22 -4.04
C LEU A 188 0.27 1.96 -5.50
N GLU A 189 -0.49 2.48 -6.46
CA GLU A 189 -0.24 2.33 -7.90
C GLU A 189 0.83 3.30 -8.42
N ALA A 190 1.10 4.41 -7.71
CA ALA A 190 2.11 5.39 -8.11
C ALA A 190 3.50 4.74 -8.21
N ARG A 191 4.14 4.89 -9.37
CA ARG A 191 5.48 4.35 -9.63
C ARG A 191 6.54 5.39 -9.28
N GLY A 192 7.53 4.97 -8.49
CA GLY A 192 8.60 5.84 -8.02
C GLY A 192 8.23 6.64 -6.77
N LEU A 193 9.22 6.87 -5.94
CA LEU A 193 9.06 7.54 -4.65
C LEU A 193 8.61 8.98 -4.80
N SER A 194 9.24 9.73 -5.74
CA SER A 194 8.90 11.12 -6.03
C SER A 194 7.45 11.29 -6.48
N MET A 195 6.97 10.41 -7.39
CA MET A 195 5.58 10.48 -7.86
C MET A 195 4.58 10.22 -6.72
N ARG A 196 4.89 9.30 -5.81
CA ARG A 196 4.04 9.02 -4.64
C ARG A 196 4.04 10.20 -3.67
N ALA A 197 5.20 10.81 -3.41
CA ALA A 197 5.33 12.00 -2.58
C ALA A 197 4.55 13.19 -3.13
N ASP A 198 4.66 13.47 -4.42
CA ASP A 198 3.90 14.52 -5.10
C ASP A 198 2.38 14.30 -5.01
N LEU A 199 1.95 13.04 -5.21
CA LEU A 199 0.53 12.69 -5.08
C LEU A 199 0.03 12.88 -3.64
N ILE A 200 0.83 12.54 -2.63
CA ILE A 200 0.49 12.80 -1.21
C ILE A 200 0.28 14.29 -0.99
N VAL A 201 1.19 15.14 -1.47
CA VAL A 201 1.09 16.60 -1.34
C VAL A 201 -0.20 17.11 -1.98
N GLN A 202 -0.53 16.65 -3.18
CA GLN A 202 -1.76 17.04 -3.88
C GLN A 202 -3.02 16.60 -3.10
N LEU A 203 -3.04 15.37 -2.58
CA LEU A 203 -4.16 14.85 -1.79
C LEU A 203 -4.34 15.64 -0.48
N MET A 204 -3.26 15.95 0.23
CA MET A 204 -3.32 16.78 1.44
C MET A 204 -3.87 18.18 1.15
N GLN A 205 -3.46 18.80 0.05
CA GLN A 205 -3.99 20.09 -0.37
C GLN A 205 -5.46 20.02 -0.76
N PHE A 206 -5.89 18.92 -1.37
CA PHE A 206 -7.30 18.72 -1.75
C PHE A 206 -8.18 18.49 -0.52
N PHE A 207 -7.85 17.53 0.32
CA PHE A 207 -8.65 17.18 1.50
C PHE A 207 -8.57 18.27 2.58
N GLY A 208 -7.43 18.92 2.77
CA GLY A 208 -7.29 20.00 3.75
C GLY A 208 -8.07 21.29 3.41
N ARG A 209 -8.57 21.44 2.16
CA ARG A 209 -9.44 22.57 1.78
C ARG A 209 -10.92 22.30 2.01
N HIS A 210 -11.34 21.02 1.99
CA HIS A 210 -12.76 20.66 2.06
C HIS A 210 -13.29 20.62 3.49
N ASP A 211 -12.48 20.32 4.50
CA ASP A 211 -12.92 20.34 5.90
C ASP A 211 -13.14 21.76 6.47
N GLY A 212 -12.66 22.79 5.78
CA GLY A 212 -12.87 24.19 6.19
C GLY A 212 -14.16 24.82 5.73
N SER A 213 -14.99 24.14 4.93
CA SER A 213 -16.16 24.76 4.27
C SER A 213 -17.54 24.23 4.71
N GLU A 214 -17.63 23.22 5.58
CA GLU A 214 -18.93 22.66 5.99
C GLU A 214 -19.53 23.27 7.27
N ASP A 215 -18.88 24.21 7.95
CA ASP A 215 -19.44 24.86 9.15
C ASP A 215 -19.76 26.35 8.94
N ARG A 216 -20.65 26.69 8.01
CA ARG A 216 -21.42 27.95 8.04
C ARG A 216 -22.65 27.93 7.12
N VAL A 217 -23.56 27.01 7.36
CA VAL A 217 -24.96 27.28 6.98
C VAL A 217 -25.74 27.69 8.23
N THR A 218 -25.64 28.96 8.56
CA THR A 218 -26.56 29.57 9.55
C THR A 218 -27.91 29.66 8.89
N LEU A 219 -28.84 28.80 9.28
CA LEU A 219 -30.27 28.95 8.98
C LEU A 219 -30.74 30.20 9.72
N GLN A 220 -31.11 31.23 8.96
CA GLN A 220 -32.01 32.28 9.41
C GLN A 220 -33.44 31.90 9.06
#